data_9127f675f6d3f33166a8a6e9405d8a4b
#
_entry.id   9127f675f6d3f33166a8a6e9405d8a4b
#
_cell.length_a   1.000
_cell.length_b   1.000
_cell.length_c   1.000
_cell.angle_alpha   90.00
_cell.angle_beta   90.00
_cell.angle_gamma   90.00
#
_symmetry.space_group_name_H-M   'P 1'
#
loop_
_entity.id
_entity.type
_entity.pdbx_description
1 polymer ?
#
loop_
_entity_poly.entity_id
_entity_poly.type
_entity_poly.pdbx_seq_one_letter_code
_entity_poly.pdbx_strand_id
1 'polypeptide(L)'
;FVTRKFVKGKPWLIMFMLMFSVWFVSAFVTSSAVYAMFLSIGEEMLKMTNCDGEDDDLPEAMYCCMAWIDQANQGSTPMSHTNVLLGMSFALTLFGYDIPFMTVMFVGLAACFVMFIVIWLEFRFLQRPNVQKMADLDIDALKATVPPMQKREKWVAGAFIVLIIMWVFPQTIMKIPGLEAFGSMLNNLGTYAPPLLIIAVCSIVHIEGRPLLDLKDACKKINWGAWLMMAALMGMASFLGKSDYGVMPWIQDRVGGAMVHVGVPGLVFCWIAIVIVGVLTNFMSNTASASLINAFVPVAALLGGCNPLAMCMCVAMICNSGFMLPSANPVMGYCCSLPKVRVNYCIKYGIIASILCIIAVCFVAYPIYDAALPVILELVTN
;
A
#
# COMPACT_ATOMS: atom_id res chain seq x y z
N PHE A 1 -7.86 -19.14 -13.77
CA PHE A 1 -8.25 -19.94 -14.97
C PHE A 1 -7.05 -20.30 -15.85
N VAL A 2 -6.13 -19.39 -16.06
CA VAL A 2 -4.93 -19.59 -16.91
C VAL A 2 -3.91 -20.54 -16.27
N THR A 3 -3.94 -20.74 -14.97
CA THR A 3 -2.90 -21.41 -14.17
C THR A 3 -3.02 -22.94 -14.10
N ARG A 4 -4.22 -23.51 -14.33
CA ARG A 4 -4.51 -24.93 -14.08
C ARG A 4 -3.55 -25.94 -14.74
N LYS A 5 -3.20 -25.72 -16.03
CA LYS A 5 -2.29 -26.60 -16.78
C LYS A 5 -0.80 -26.38 -16.46
N PHE A 6 -0.45 -25.15 -16.01
CA PHE A 6 0.96 -24.76 -15.80
C PHE A 6 1.44 -25.01 -14.37
N VAL A 7 0.51 -25.08 -13.41
CA VAL A 7 0.81 -25.07 -11.96
C VAL A 7 0.82 -26.47 -11.36
N LYS A 8 0.06 -27.44 -11.95
CA LYS A 8 -0.05 -28.81 -11.43
C LYS A 8 1.33 -29.47 -11.30
N GLY A 9 1.65 -29.99 -10.11
CA GLY A 9 2.93 -30.65 -9.83
C GLY A 9 4.12 -29.70 -9.64
N LYS A 10 3.91 -28.37 -9.54
CA LYS A 10 4.98 -27.37 -9.35
C LYS A 10 4.76 -26.58 -8.07
N PRO A 11 5.19 -27.08 -6.92
CA PRO A 11 4.85 -26.49 -5.60
C PRO A 11 5.28 -25.03 -5.46
N TRP A 12 6.47 -24.68 -5.91
CA TRP A 12 6.94 -23.29 -5.87
C TRP A 12 6.13 -22.33 -6.75
N LEU A 13 5.60 -22.82 -7.88
CA LEU A 13 4.73 -22.00 -8.73
C LEU A 13 3.35 -21.81 -8.10
N ILE A 14 2.83 -22.80 -7.38
CA ILE A 14 1.60 -22.70 -6.59
C ILE A 14 1.77 -21.60 -5.53
N MET A 15 2.85 -21.64 -4.76
CA MET A 15 3.15 -20.63 -3.75
C MET A 15 3.34 -19.23 -4.35
N PHE A 16 4.06 -19.14 -5.48
CA PHE A 16 4.21 -17.87 -6.19
C PHE A 16 2.87 -17.28 -6.61
N MET A 17 1.97 -18.10 -7.17
CA MET A 17 0.66 -17.63 -7.60
C MET A 17 -0.23 -17.21 -6.44
N LEU A 18 -0.16 -17.89 -5.30
CA LEU A 18 -0.85 -17.47 -4.08
C LEU A 18 -0.34 -16.08 -3.64
N MET A 19 0.98 -15.92 -3.49
CA MET A 19 1.60 -14.67 -3.06
C MET A 19 1.38 -13.53 -4.06
N PHE A 20 1.44 -13.82 -5.37
CA PHE A 20 1.12 -12.86 -6.42
C PHE A 20 -0.34 -12.42 -6.38
N SER A 21 -1.26 -13.34 -6.04
CA SER A 21 -2.68 -13.00 -5.89
C SER A 21 -2.89 -12.09 -4.68
N VAL A 22 -2.20 -12.31 -3.56
CA VAL A 22 -2.19 -11.40 -2.41
C VAL A 22 -1.70 -10.01 -2.85
N TRP A 23 -0.55 -9.94 -3.51
CA TRP A 23 0.00 -8.69 -4.03
C TRP A 23 -0.98 -7.96 -4.94
N PHE A 24 -1.57 -8.67 -5.91
CA PHE A 24 -2.47 -8.05 -6.89
C PHE A 24 -3.75 -7.50 -6.25
N VAL A 25 -4.38 -8.26 -5.36
CA VAL A 25 -5.65 -7.85 -4.73
C VAL A 25 -5.44 -6.75 -3.71
N SER A 26 -4.35 -6.78 -2.94
CA SER A 26 -4.02 -5.75 -1.95
C SER A 26 -3.68 -4.38 -2.55
N ALA A 27 -3.42 -4.30 -3.85
CA ALA A 27 -3.30 -3.03 -4.56
C ALA A 27 -4.62 -2.22 -4.61
N PHE A 28 -5.77 -2.90 -4.45
CA PHE A 28 -7.10 -2.31 -4.65
C PHE A 28 -8.03 -2.46 -3.46
N VAL A 29 -7.69 -3.32 -2.50
CA VAL A 29 -8.52 -3.66 -1.35
C VAL A 29 -7.72 -3.45 -0.06
N THR A 30 -8.41 -3.07 1.00
CA THR A 30 -7.77 -2.83 2.30
C THR A 30 -7.10 -4.08 2.85
N SER A 31 -5.90 -3.92 3.38
CA SER A 31 -4.99 -4.95 3.85
C SER A 31 -5.64 -6.01 4.76
N SER A 32 -6.30 -5.60 5.83
CA SER A 32 -6.89 -6.57 6.78
C SER A 32 -7.91 -7.52 6.15
N ALA A 33 -8.68 -7.03 5.15
CA ALA A 33 -9.64 -7.86 4.44
C ALA A 33 -8.95 -8.84 3.49
N VAL A 34 -7.90 -8.38 2.79
CA VAL A 34 -7.11 -9.22 1.88
C VAL A 34 -6.40 -10.32 2.64
N TYR A 35 -5.70 -9.95 3.73
CA TYR A 35 -5.00 -10.94 4.54
C TYR A 35 -5.93 -12.01 5.09
N ALA A 36 -7.08 -11.62 5.69
CA ALA A 36 -8.05 -12.58 6.22
C ALA A 36 -8.60 -13.53 5.14
N MET A 37 -8.90 -13.00 3.95
CA MET A 37 -9.39 -13.80 2.83
C MET A 37 -8.35 -14.81 2.35
N PHE A 38 -7.12 -14.37 2.11
CA PHE A 38 -6.06 -15.25 1.63
C PHE A 38 -5.54 -16.21 2.70
N LEU A 39 -5.62 -15.84 3.98
CA LEU A 39 -5.33 -16.72 5.09
C LEU A 39 -6.25 -17.96 5.05
N SER A 40 -7.57 -17.74 4.90
CA SER A 40 -8.53 -18.84 4.80
C SER A 40 -8.26 -19.77 3.61
N ILE A 41 -7.90 -19.20 2.45
CA ILE A 41 -7.50 -19.99 1.27
C ILE A 41 -6.20 -20.78 1.56
N GLY A 42 -5.21 -20.14 2.18
CA GLY A 42 -3.95 -20.76 2.54
C GLY A 42 -4.12 -21.90 3.53
N GLU A 43 -4.97 -21.74 4.57
CA GLU A 43 -5.30 -22.80 5.53
C GLU A 43 -5.94 -24.01 4.84
N GLU A 44 -6.86 -23.78 3.91
CA GLU A 44 -7.49 -24.85 3.16
C GLU A 44 -6.48 -25.60 2.28
N MET A 45 -5.58 -24.86 1.60
CA MET A 45 -4.50 -25.47 0.83
C MET A 45 -3.57 -26.32 1.69
N LEU A 46 -3.21 -25.86 2.89
CA LEU A 46 -2.39 -26.62 3.85
C LEU A 46 -3.08 -27.91 4.30
N LYS A 47 -4.38 -27.85 4.63
CA LYS A 47 -5.18 -29.03 5.03
C LYS A 47 -5.28 -30.05 3.90
N MET A 48 -5.58 -29.60 2.67
CA MET A 48 -5.71 -30.49 1.52
C MET A 48 -4.41 -31.22 1.17
N THR A 49 -3.26 -30.65 1.51
CA THR A 49 -1.94 -31.20 1.22
C THR A 49 -1.24 -31.83 2.42
N ASN A 50 -1.93 -31.91 3.56
CA ASN A 50 -1.37 -32.39 4.84
C ASN A 50 -0.05 -31.68 5.20
N CYS A 51 -0.02 -30.35 5.00
CA CYS A 51 1.08 -29.46 5.38
C CYS A 51 0.75 -28.67 6.67
N ASP A 52 -0.25 -29.08 7.41
CA ASP A 52 -0.72 -28.41 8.62
C ASP A 52 -0.30 -29.12 9.91
N GLY A 53 0.68 -30.04 9.85
CA GLY A 53 1.27 -30.71 11.01
C GLY A 53 2.00 -29.74 11.96
N GLU A 54 2.25 -30.20 13.20
CA GLU A 54 2.99 -29.39 14.20
C GLU A 54 4.43 -29.14 13.80
N ASP A 55 5.05 -30.09 13.09
CA ASP A 55 6.45 -30.04 12.64
C ASP A 55 6.63 -29.39 11.26
N ASP A 56 5.53 -29.01 10.58
CA ASP A 56 5.60 -28.38 9.26
C ASP A 56 5.99 -26.88 9.40
N ASP A 57 7.05 -26.47 8.71
CA ASP A 57 7.56 -25.08 8.69
C ASP A 57 6.83 -24.18 7.68
N LEU A 58 6.12 -24.78 6.73
CA LEU A 58 5.43 -24.06 5.66
C LEU A 58 4.31 -23.13 6.16
N PRO A 59 3.44 -23.50 7.14
CA PRO A 59 2.38 -22.62 7.61
C PRO A 59 2.91 -21.29 8.14
N GLU A 60 3.92 -21.32 9.02
CA GLU A 60 4.53 -20.13 9.60
C GLU A 60 5.11 -19.20 8.53
N ALA A 61 5.92 -19.77 7.63
CA ALA A 61 6.56 -19.03 6.55
C ALA A 61 5.53 -18.44 5.58
N MET A 62 4.50 -19.21 5.22
CA MET A 62 3.44 -18.78 4.31
C MET A 62 2.60 -17.65 4.91
N TYR A 63 2.17 -17.76 6.16
CA TYR A 63 1.35 -16.74 6.82
C TYR A 63 2.11 -15.42 6.98
N CYS A 64 3.38 -15.47 7.40
CA CYS A 64 4.23 -14.28 7.50
C CYS A 64 4.47 -13.64 6.12
N CYS A 65 4.81 -14.44 5.11
CA CYS A 65 5.07 -13.93 3.76
C CYS A 65 3.83 -13.25 3.15
N MET A 66 2.63 -13.85 3.31
CA MET A 66 1.36 -13.22 2.88
C MET A 66 1.13 -11.89 3.60
N ALA A 67 1.37 -11.81 4.91
CA ALA A 67 1.22 -10.59 5.68
C ALA A 67 2.20 -9.49 5.22
N TRP A 68 3.46 -9.84 4.98
CA TRP A 68 4.47 -8.87 4.52
C TRP A 68 4.22 -8.37 3.11
N ILE A 69 3.83 -9.26 2.18
CA ILE A 69 3.47 -8.86 0.81
C ILE A 69 2.25 -7.95 0.80
N ASP A 70 1.22 -8.30 1.56
CA ASP A 70 0.01 -7.49 1.70
C ASP A 70 0.35 -6.09 2.24
N GLN A 71 1.14 -6.01 3.32
CA GLN A 71 1.57 -4.74 3.90
C GLN A 71 2.50 -3.94 2.97
N ALA A 72 3.50 -4.56 2.37
CA ALA A 72 4.41 -3.89 1.43
C ALA A 72 3.66 -3.25 0.26
N ASN A 73 2.57 -3.89 -0.18
CA ASN A 73 1.77 -3.40 -1.31
C ASN A 73 0.80 -2.26 -0.96
N GLN A 74 0.63 -1.92 0.32
CA GLN A 74 -0.21 -0.80 0.74
C GLN A 74 0.31 0.58 0.28
N GLY A 75 1.53 0.64 -0.25
CA GLY A 75 2.10 1.83 -0.90
C GLY A 75 1.84 1.92 -2.40
N SER A 76 1.14 0.95 -3.00
CA SER A 76 1.05 0.82 -4.47
C SER A 76 0.05 1.77 -5.13
N THR A 77 -1.10 1.97 -4.51
CA THR A 77 -2.16 2.80 -5.08
C THR A 77 -2.83 3.68 -4.02
N PRO A 78 -3.41 4.82 -4.41
CA PRO A 78 -4.18 5.63 -3.46
C PRO A 78 -5.44 4.93 -2.90
N MET A 79 -5.83 3.79 -3.48
CA MET A 79 -6.96 2.98 -3.02
C MET A 79 -6.54 1.96 -1.95
N SER A 80 -5.29 1.51 -1.98
CA SER A 80 -4.80 0.46 -1.09
C SER A 80 -4.71 0.92 0.36
N HIS A 81 -4.21 2.12 0.60
CA HIS A 81 -4.06 2.67 1.94
C HIS A 81 -4.07 4.20 2.00
N THR A 82 -4.56 4.72 3.12
CA THR A 82 -4.63 6.16 3.40
C THR A 82 -3.27 6.85 3.47
N ASN A 83 -2.18 6.14 3.75
CA ASN A 83 -0.83 6.71 3.81
C ASN A 83 -0.35 7.23 2.45
N VAL A 84 -0.80 6.64 1.35
CA VAL A 84 -0.51 7.14 0.00
C VAL A 84 -1.16 8.52 -0.21
N LEU A 85 -2.43 8.66 0.20
CA LEU A 85 -3.13 9.94 0.17
C LEU A 85 -2.47 10.97 1.10
N LEU A 86 -1.91 10.53 2.23
CA LEU A 86 -1.13 11.39 3.13
C LEU A 86 0.11 11.94 2.43
N GLY A 87 0.88 11.11 1.73
CA GLY A 87 2.04 11.56 0.94
C GLY A 87 1.66 12.57 -0.14
N MET A 88 0.56 12.31 -0.88
CA MET A 88 0.02 13.25 -1.86
C MET A 88 -0.42 14.57 -1.21
N SER A 89 -1.04 14.51 -0.01
CA SER A 89 -1.46 15.70 0.74
C SER A 89 -0.29 16.56 1.20
N PHE A 90 0.83 15.94 1.63
CA PHE A 90 2.05 16.69 1.95
C PHE A 90 2.62 17.39 0.71
N ALA A 91 2.64 16.74 -0.44
CA ALA A 91 3.06 17.34 -1.70
C ALA A 91 2.19 18.56 -2.06
N LEU A 92 0.88 18.43 -1.95
CA LEU A 92 -0.06 19.52 -2.20
C LEU A 92 0.11 20.66 -1.20
N THR A 93 0.20 20.35 0.09
CA THR A 93 0.25 21.38 1.16
C THR A 93 1.57 22.14 1.16
N LEU A 94 2.70 21.45 0.95
CA LEU A 94 4.03 22.07 1.04
C LEU A 94 4.47 22.72 -0.27
N PHE A 95 4.10 22.14 -1.41
CA PHE A 95 4.60 22.57 -2.73
C PHE A 95 3.50 23.02 -3.69
N GLY A 96 2.23 22.99 -3.29
CA GLY A 96 1.09 23.34 -4.16
C GLY A 96 0.91 22.37 -5.34
N TYR A 97 1.54 21.19 -5.31
CA TYR A 97 1.50 20.25 -6.41
C TYR A 97 0.58 19.07 -6.12
N ASP A 98 -0.51 18.99 -6.86
CA ASP A 98 -1.44 17.86 -6.82
C ASP A 98 -0.88 16.72 -7.69
N ILE A 99 -0.33 15.68 -7.03
CA ILE A 99 0.27 14.54 -7.73
C ILE A 99 -0.84 13.76 -8.46
N PRO A 100 -0.73 13.56 -9.79
CA PRO A 100 -1.75 12.85 -10.54
C PRO A 100 -1.93 11.42 -10.04
N PHE A 101 -3.19 11.02 -9.81
CA PHE A 101 -3.56 9.69 -9.34
C PHE A 101 -2.91 8.56 -10.15
N MET A 102 -2.88 8.72 -11.49
CA MET A 102 -2.29 7.76 -12.40
C MET A 102 -0.78 7.60 -12.23
N THR A 103 -0.06 8.69 -11.98
CA THR A 103 1.37 8.65 -11.71
C THR A 103 1.65 7.82 -10.46
N VAL A 104 0.91 8.09 -9.38
CA VAL A 104 1.04 7.31 -8.13
C VAL A 104 0.71 5.84 -8.36
N MET A 105 -0.37 5.55 -9.09
CA MET A 105 -0.79 4.18 -9.34
C MET A 105 0.26 3.39 -10.15
N PHE A 106 0.74 3.92 -11.27
CA PHE A 106 1.71 3.18 -12.10
C PHE A 106 3.07 3.04 -11.46
N VAL A 107 3.59 4.14 -10.89
CA VAL A 107 4.88 4.12 -10.20
C VAL A 107 4.82 3.26 -8.95
N GLY A 108 3.75 3.41 -8.16
CA GLY A 108 3.54 2.65 -6.95
C GLY A 108 3.40 1.15 -7.21
N LEU A 109 2.61 0.74 -8.22
CA LEU A 109 2.50 -0.67 -8.61
C LEU A 109 3.85 -1.24 -9.04
N ALA A 110 4.62 -0.51 -9.87
CA ALA A 110 5.92 -0.96 -10.33
C ALA A 110 6.92 -1.12 -9.16
N ALA A 111 6.97 -0.14 -8.25
CA ALA A 111 7.84 -0.18 -7.09
C ALA A 111 7.44 -1.29 -6.09
N CYS A 112 6.14 -1.41 -5.78
CA CYS A 112 5.65 -2.47 -4.89
C CYS A 112 5.77 -3.87 -5.51
N PHE A 113 5.80 -3.98 -6.84
CA PHE A 113 6.12 -5.26 -7.48
C PHE A 113 7.57 -5.67 -7.20
N VAL A 114 8.51 -4.74 -7.17
CA VAL A 114 9.89 -5.05 -6.77
C VAL A 114 9.95 -5.47 -5.30
N MET A 115 9.21 -4.77 -4.41
CA MET A 115 9.11 -5.19 -3.00
C MET A 115 8.51 -6.60 -2.87
N PHE A 116 7.47 -6.92 -3.64
CA PHE A 116 6.93 -8.28 -3.73
C PHE A 116 8.01 -9.30 -4.14
N ILE A 117 8.78 -9.00 -5.18
CA ILE A 117 9.82 -9.91 -5.67
C ILE A 117 10.91 -10.14 -4.60
N VAL A 118 11.37 -9.11 -3.90
CA VAL A 118 12.40 -9.29 -2.87
C VAL A 118 11.90 -10.09 -1.67
N ILE A 119 10.64 -9.90 -1.24
CA ILE A 119 10.01 -10.72 -0.19
C ILE A 119 9.81 -12.17 -0.68
N TRP A 120 9.39 -12.38 -1.93
CA TRP A 120 9.28 -13.70 -2.53
C TRP A 120 10.63 -14.43 -2.61
N LEU A 121 11.71 -13.73 -2.97
CA LEU A 121 13.05 -14.29 -3.01
C LEU A 121 13.54 -14.66 -1.60
N GLU A 122 13.25 -13.84 -0.60
CA GLU A 122 13.51 -14.17 0.80
C GLU A 122 12.77 -15.45 1.20
N PHE A 123 11.47 -15.56 0.96
CA PHE A 123 10.68 -16.75 1.23
C PHE A 123 11.29 -18.00 0.58
N ARG A 124 11.68 -17.89 -0.69
CA ARG A 124 12.21 -19.02 -1.47
C ARG A 124 13.61 -19.43 -1.05
N PHE A 125 14.51 -18.48 -0.81
CA PHE A 125 15.94 -18.74 -0.66
C PHE A 125 16.48 -18.65 0.76
N LEU A 126 15.85 -17.85 1.63
CA LEU A 126 16.28 -17.69 3.02
C LEU A 126 15.43 -18.53 3.97
N GLN A 127 14.10 -18.41 3.90
CA GLN A 127 13.22 -19.19 4.76
C GLN A 127 13.18 -20.66 4.35
N ARG A 128 13.12 -20.94 3.04
CA ARG A 128 13.18 -22.27 2.42
C ARG A 128 12.20 -23.29 3.02
N PRO A 129 10.93 -22.97 3.18
CA PRO A 129 9.98 -23.94 3.75
C PRO A 129 9.83 -25.16 2.85
N ASN A 130 9.47 -26.28 3.44
CA ASN A 130 9.22 -27.50 2.68
C ASN A 130 7.87 -27.43 1.96
N VAL A 131 7.90 -27.09 0.69
CA VAL A 131 6.71 -26.96 -0.17
C VAL A 131 6.38 -28.21 -0.98
N GLN A 132 7.12 -29.32 -0.82
CA GLN A 132 7.01 -30.50 -1.69
C GLN A 132 5.59 -31.09 -1.73
N LYS A 133 4.93 -31.22 -0.58
CA LYS A 133 3.57 -31.74 -0.47
C LYS A 133 2.54 -30.86 -1.23
N MET A 134 2.83 -29.58 -1.49
CA MET A 134 1.94 -28.69 -2.28
C MET A 134 1.83 -29.12 -3.76
N ALA A 135 2.71 -30.00 -4.24
CA ALA A 135 2.61 -30.57 -5.59
C ALA A 135 1.32 -31.38 -5.80
N ASP A 136 0.79 -31.96 -4.72
CA ASP A 136 -0.40 -32.82 -4.72
C ASP A 136 -1.72 -32.02 -4.56
N LEU A 137 -1.65 -30.70 -4.52
CA LEU A 137 -2.83 -29.84 -4.35
C LEU A 137 -3.81 -30.04 -5.51
N ASP A 138 -5.02 -30.48 -5.18
CA ASP A 138 -6.15 -30.54 -6.12
C ASP A 138 -6.82 -29.15 -6.23
N ILE A 139 -6.42 -28.40 -7.27
CA ILE A 139 -6.96 -27.07 -7.55
C ILE A 139 -8.44 -27.09 -7.90
N ASP A 140 -8.94 -28.23 -8.42
CA ASP A 140 -10.37 -28.37 -8.76
C ASP A 140 -11.22 -28.57 -7.51
N ALA A 141 -10.72 -29.38 -6.57
CA ALA A 141 -11.35 -29.52 -5.27
C ALA A 141 -11.33 -28.18 -4.50
N LEU A 142 -10.20 -27.46 -4.49
CA LEU A 142 -10.12 -26.13 -3.88
C LEU A 142 -11.11 -25.14 -4.53
N LYS A 143 -11.28 -25.17 -5.85
CA LYS A 143 -12.26 -24.33 -6.53
C LYS A 143 -13.71 -24.70 -6.17
N ALA A 144 -14.01 -25.96 -5.91
CA ALA A 144 -15.32 -26.42 -5.52
C ALA A 144 -15.75 -25.90 -4.12
N THR A 145 -14.80 -25.55 -3.26
CA THR A 145 -15.09 -24.93 -1.95
C THR A 145 -15.53 -23.47 -2.07
N VAL A 146 -15.20 -22.78 -3.19
CA VAL A 146 -15.58 -21.39 -3.42
C VAL A 146 -16.96 -21.32 -4.04
N PRO A 147 -17.96 -20.72 -3.39
CA PRO A 147 -19.30 -20.58 -3.95
C PRO A 147 -19.30 -19.73 -5.24
N PRO A 148 -20.22 -19.98 -6.18
CA PRO A 148 -20.32 -19.17 -7.39
C PRO A 148 -20.69 -17.72 -7.05
N MET A 149 -20.11 -16.79 -7.81
CA MET A 149 -20.31 -15.36 -7.62
C MET A 149 -21.79 -14.98 -7.71
N GLN A 150 -22.33 -14.41 -6.65
CA GLN A 150 -23.71 -13.98 -6.53
C GLN A 150 -24.01 -12.77 -7.41
N LYS A 151 -25.29 -12.53 -7.69
CA LYS A 151 -25.70 -11.35 -8.50
C LYS A 151 -25.22 -10.03 -7.90
N ARG A 152 -25.35 -9.88 -6.59
CA ARG A 152 -24.91 -8.68 -5.88
C ARG A 152 -23.40 -8.45 -6.01
N GLU A 153 -22.60 -9.49 -5.90
CA GLU A 153 -21.13 -9.42 -6.04
C GLU A 153 -20.73 -8.96 -7.45
N LYS A 154 -21.44 -9.44 -8.49
CA LYS A 154 -21.22 -8.98 -9.88
C LYS A 154 -21.49 -7.49 -10.04
N TRP A 155 -22.55 -6.97 -9.43
CA TRP A 155 -22.87 -5.55 -9.45
C TRP A 155 -21.86 -4.72 -8.71
N VAL A 156 -21.39 -5.17 -7.52
CA VAL A 156 -20.32 -4.51 -6.76
C VAL A 156 -19.02 -4.49 -7.56
N ALA A 157 -18.64 -5.62 -8.16
CA ALA A 157 -17.47 -5.70 -9.02
C ALA A 157 -17.58 -4.75 -10.24
N GLY A 158 -18.76 -4.69 -10.87
CA GLY A 158 -19.04 -3.74 -11.96
C GLY A 158 -18.91 -2.28 -11.50
N ALA A 159 -19.48 -1.93 -10.36
CA ALA A 159 -19.38 -0.59 -9.78
C ALA A 159 -17.92 -0.21 -9.47
N PHE A 160 -17.14 -1.17 -8.96
CA PHE A 160 -15.72 -0.97 -8.69
C PHE A 160 -14.90 -0.76 -9.98
N ILE A 161 -15.19 -1.52 -11.05
CA ILE A 161 -14.57 -1.32 -12.37
C ILE A 161 -14.90 0.08 -12.92
N VAL A 162 -16.17 0.51 -12.81
CA VAL A 162 -16.57 1.86 -13.23
C VAL A 162 -15.82 2.93 -12.45
N LEU A 163 -15.64 2.76 -11.14
CA LEU A 163 -14.85 3.67 -10.30
C LEU A 163 -13.40 3.77 -10.79
N ILE A 164 -12.76 2.63 -11.07
CA ILE A 164 -11.41 2.62 -11.63
C ILE A 164 -11.37 3.36 -12.97
N ILE A 165 -12.32 3.12 -13.85
CA ILE A 165 -12.41 3.82 -15.13
C ILE A 165 -12.53 5.34 -14.93
N MET A 166 -13.35 5.79 -13.99
CA MET A 166 -13.50 7.22 -13.67
C MET A 166 -12.22 7.88 -13.13
N TRP A 167 -11.32 7.12 -12.50
CA TRP A 167 -10.04 7.63 -12.04
C TRP A 167 -8.94 7.55 -13.10
N VAL A 168 -8.94 6.48 -13.88
CA VAL A 168 -7.84 6.14 -14.81
C VAL A 168 -7.95 6.88 -16.13
N PHE A 169 -9.16 7.05 -16.66
CA PHE A 169 -9.36 7.45 -18.05
C PHE A 169 -9.78 8.90 -18.33
N PRO A 170 -9.97 9.83 -17.37
CA PRO A 170 -10.42 11.19 -17.69
C PRO A 170 -9.53 11.87 -18.74
N GLN A 171 -8.22 11.82 -18.57
CA GLN A 171 -7.27 12.42 -19.50
C GLN A 171 -7.24 11.73 -20.88
N THR A 172 -7.51 10.43 -20.92
CA THR A 172 -7.60 9.69 -22.19
C THR A 172 -8.92 10.01 -22.88
N ILE A 173 -10.03 10.10 -22.13
CA ILE A 173 -11.35 10.47 -22.66
C ILE A 173 -11.34 11.89 -23.25
N MET A 174 -10.62 12.84 -22.63
CA MET A 174 -10.43 14.18 -23.16
C MET A 174 -9.78 14.24 -24.55
N LYS A 175 -9.04 13.19 -24.93
CA LYS A 175 -8.40 13.10 -26.27
C LYS A 175 -9.28 12.49 -27.33
N ILE A 176 -10.47 11.98 -26.97
CA ILE A 176 -11.41 11.35 -27.92
C ILE A 176 -12.32 12.44 -28.49
N PRO A 177 -12.35 12.65 -29.84
CA PRO A 177 -13.20 13.64 -30.47
C PRO A 177 -14.69 13.46 -30.07
N GLY A 178 -15.30 14.53 -29.56
CA GLY A 178 -16.69 14.56 -29.09
C GLY A 178 -16.91 14.14 -27.62
N LEU A 179 -15.86 13.70 -26.91
CA LEU A 179 -15.92 13.36 -25.49
C LEU A 179 -15.06 14.29 -24.62
N GLU A 180 -14.48 15.34 -25.19
CA GLU A 180 -13.58 16.27 -24.48
C GLU A 180 -14.25 16.92 -23.26
N ALA A 181 -15.50 17.37 -23.43
CA ALA A 181 -16.27 18.00 -22.35
C ALA A 181 -16.57 17.01 -21.21
N PHE A 182 -16.88 15.76 -21.56
CA PHE A 182 -17.13 14.70 -20.57
C PHE A 182 -15.85 14.32 -19.84
N GLY A 183 -14.74 14.14 -20.55
CA GLY A 183 -13.44 13.88 -19.96
C GLY A 183 -12.98 15.02 -19.04
N SER A 184 -13.17 16.27 -19.47
CA SER A 184 -12.90 17.47 -18.67
C SER A 184 -13.76 17.52 -17.40
N MET A 185 -15.05 17.22 -17.51
CA MET A 185 -15.93 17.12 -16.36
C MET A 185 -15.44 16.07 -15.36
N LEU A 186 -15.08 14.87 -15.82
CA LEU A 186 -14.54 13.81 -14.96
C LEU A 186 -13.23 14.23 -14.30
N ASN A 187 -12.34 14.87 -15.04
CA ASN A 187 -11.06 15.36 -14.52
C ASN A 187 -11.26 16.44 -13.46
N ASN A 188 -12.21 17.34 -13.68
CA ASN A 188 -12.53 18.43 -12.74
C ASN A 188 -13.24 17.93 -11.47
N LEU A 189 -13.87 16.75 -11.48
CA LEU A 189 -14.41 16.10 -10.30
C LEU A 189 -13.34 15.72 -9.28
N GLY A 190 -12.09 15.62 -9.73
CA GLY A 190 -10.97 15.24 -8.87
C GLY A 190 -11.09 13.80 -8.34
N THR A 191 -10.27 13.49 -7.35
CA THR A 191 -10.13 12.12 -6.82
C THR A 191 -11.30 11.71 -5.91
N TYR A 192 -12.01 12.67 -5.31
CA TYR A 192 -12.99 12.40 -4.24
C TYR A 192 -14.44 12.23 -4.75
N ALA A 193 -14.81 12.90 -5.83
CA ALA A 193 -16.18 12.86 -6.31
C ALA A 193 -16.60 11.52 -6.94
N PRO A 194 -15.77 10.81 -7.73
CA PRO A 194 -16.11 9.50 -8.27
C PRO A 194 -16.55 8.48 -7.21
N PRO A 195 -15.82 8.25 -6.10
CA PRO A 195 -16.28 7.36 -5.04
C PRO A 195 -17.64 7.75 -4.45
N LEU A 196 -17.86 9.05 -4.22
CA LEU A 196 -19.13 9.54 -3.67
C LEU A 196 -20.30 9.26 -4.60
N LEU A 197 -20.10 9.44 -5.92
CA LEU A 197 -21.11 9.09 -6.92
C LEU A 197 -21.42 7.59 -6.93
N ILE A 198 -20.40 6.74 -6.88
CA ILE A 198 -20.59 5.28 -6.84
C ILE A 198 -21.29 4.86 -5.55
N ILE A 199 -20.93 5.42 -4.40
CA ILE A 199 -21.61 5.19 -3.11
C ILE A 199 -23.10 5.57 -3.23
N ALA A 200 -23.40 6.74 -3.78
CA ALA A 200 -24.79 7.20 -3.97
C ALA A 200 -25.57 6.23 -4.87
N VAL A 201 -25.01 5.84 -6.02
CA VAL A 201 -25.63 4.89 -6.95
C VAL A 201 -25.86 3.54 -6.26
N CYS A 202 -24.86 2.99 -5.58
CA CYS A 202 -24.97 1.71 -4.88
C CYS A 202 -26.00 1.75 -3.73
N SER A 203 -26.24 2.92 -3.14
CA SER A 203 -27.22 3.08 -2.07
C SER A 203 -28.66 3.15 -2.60
N ILE A 204 -28.84 3.60 -3.86
CA ILE A 204 -30.15 3.72 -4.51
C ILE A 204 -30.53 2.42 -5.24
N VAL A 205 -29.55 1.75 -5.85
CA VAL A 205 -29.77 0.51 -6.61
C VAL A 205 -30.11 -0.65 -5.68
N HIS A 206 -31.28 -1.28 -5.89
CA HIS A 206 -31.73 -2.43 -5.11
C HIS A 206 -31.56 -3.72 -5.93
N ILE A 207 -30.94 -4.71 -5.34
CA ILE A 207 -30.76 -6.06 -5.88
C ILE A 207 -31.37 -7.05 -4.88
N GLU A 208 -32.31 -7.87 -5.33
CA GLU A 208 -32.99 -8.86 -4.49
C GLU A 208 -33.67 -8.23 -3.25
N GLY A 209 -34.31 -7.07 -3.45
CA GLY A 209 -35.11 -6.39 -2.41
C GLY A 209 -34.30 -5.62 -1.36
N ARG A 210 -32.97 -5.52 -1.52
CA ARG A 210 -32.09 -4.77 -0.61
C ARG A 210 -31.19 -3.82 -1.40
N PRO A 211 -30.81 -2.64 -0.85
CA PRO A 211 -29.87 -1.76 -1.49
C PRO A 211 -28.54 -2.47 -1.72
N LEU A 212 -27.86 -2.16 -2.80
CA LEU A 212 -26.55 -2.75 -3.09
C LEU A 212 -25.54 -2.38 -1.99
N LEU A 213 -25.61 -1.15 -1.49
CA LEU A 213 -24.88 -0.66 -0.31
C LEU A 213 -25.89 -0.10 0.71
N ASP A 214 -25.96 -0.72 1.88
CA ASP A 214 -26.64 -0.12 3.04
C ASP A 214 -25.71 0.93 3.69
N LEU A 215 -25.98 2.20 3.42
CA LEU A 215 -25.15 3.31 3.87
C LEU A 215 -25.11 3.40 5.41
N LYS A 216 -26.22 3.10 6.08
CA LYS A 216 -26.30 3.15 7.55
C LYS A 216 -25.43 2.07 8.18
N ASP A 217 -25.46 0.86 7.62
CA ASP A 217 -24.62 -0.25 8.09
C ASP A 217 -23.14 -0.04 7.73
N ALA A 218 -22.87 0.48 6.53
CA ALA A 218 -21.53 0.84 6.12
C ALA A 218 -20.89 1.89 7.05
N CYS A 219 -21.63 2.96 7.40
CA CYS A 219 -21.16 3.99 8.33
C CYS A 219 -20.81 3.45 9.72
N LYS A 220 -21.52 2.43 10.20
CA LYS A 220 -21.20 1.79 11.48
C LYS A 220 -19.87 1.01 11.43
N LYS A 221 -19.50 0.50 10.25
CA LYS A 221 -18.27 -0.29 10.05
C LYS A 221 -17.04 0.57 9.75
N ILE A 222 -17.23 1.89 9.53
CA ILE A 222 -16.12 2.81 9.34
C ILE A 222 -15.29 2.90 10.63
N ASN A 223 -13.98 2.79 10.50
CA ASN A 223 -13.06 3.11 11.58
C ASN A 223 -12.92 4.63 11.73
N TRP A 224 -13.88 5.25 12.43
CA TRP A 224 -13.91 6.69 12.64
C TRP A 224 -12.67 7.22 13.37
N GLY A 225 -12.05 6.40 14.25
CA GLY A 225 -10.80 6.77 14.91
C GLY A 225 -9.66 6.95 13.93
N ALA A 226 -9.50 6.03 12.97
CA ALA A 226 -8.49 6.15 11.92
C ALA A 226 -8.78 7.35 11.00
N TRP A 227 -10.04 7.60 10.66
CA TRP A 227 -10.44 8.74 9.85
C TRP A 227 -10.16 10.08 10.53
N LEU A 228 -10.52 10.22 11.82
CA LEU A 228 -10.23 11.42 12.61
C LEU A 228 -8.73 11.64 12.78
N MET A 229 -7.96 10.57 13.01
CA MET A 229 -6.51 10.66 13.07
C MET A 229 -5.90 11.16 11.76
N MET A 230 -6.37 10.67 10.61
CA MET A 230 -5.93 11.17 9.30
C MET A 230 -6.27 12.64 9.11
N ALA A 231 -7.49 13.06 9.45
CA ALA A 231 -7.90 14.47 9.36
C ALA A 231 -7.03 15.37 10.27
N ALA A 232 -6.73 14.93 11.49
CA ALA A 232 -5.84 15.64 12.40
C ALA A 232 -4.41 15.74 11.85
N LEU A 233 -3.86 14.66 11.29
CA LEU A 233 -2.51 14.65 10.71
C LEU A 233 -2.41 15.56 9.46
N MET A 234 -3.44 15.57 8.61
CA MET A 234 -3.52 16.50 7.47
C MET A 234 -3.63 17.96 7.96
N GLY A 235 -4.41 18.21 9.02
CA GLY A 235 -4.48 19.51 9.67
C GLY A 235 -3.13 19.94 10.25
N MET A 236 -2.40 19.03 10.90
CA MET A 236 -1.04 19.28 11.38
C MET A 236 -0.06 19.57 10.25
N ALA A 237 -0.13 18.82 9.14
CA ALA A 237 0.70 19.07 7.96
C ALA A 237 0.45 20.47 7.39
N SER A 238 -0.83 20.86 7.27
CA SER A 238 -1.21 22.22 6.84
C SER A 238 -0.73 23.29 7.82
N PHE A 239 -0.82 23.01 9.12
CA PHE A 239 -0.33 23.92 10.17
C PHE A 239 1.20 24.07 10.10
N LEU A 240 1.93 22.97 9.96
CA LEU A 240 3.40 22.97 9.82
C LEU A 240 3.84 23.75 8.57
N GLY A 241 3.09 23.65 7.46
CA GLY A 241 3.41 24.31 6.19
C GLY A 241 3.24 25.84 6.23
N LYS A 242 2.48 26.40 7.21
CA LYS A 242 2.27 27.85 7.30
C LYS A 242 3.48 28.55 7.90
N SER A 243 4.00 29.53 7.13
CA SER A 243 5.13 30.37 7.54
C SER A 243 4.89 31.16 8.84
N ASP A 244 3.65 31.58 9.07
CA ASP A 244 3.24 32.43 10.19
C ASP A 244 3.46 31.80 11.58
N TYR A 245 3.45 30.46 11.64
CA TYR A 245 3.67 29.74 12.91
C TYR A 245 5.15 29.51 13.24
N GLY A 246 6.07 29.82 12.32
CA GLY A 246 7.50 29.74 12.54
C GLY A 246 8.07 28.32 12.71
N VAL A 247 7.22 27.26 12.65
CA VAL A 247 7.67 25.88 12.87
C VAL A 247 8.54 25.41 11.72
N MET A 248 8.10 25.65 10.49
CA MET A 248 8.85 25.24 9.30
C MET A 248 10.16 26.03 9.16
N PRO A 249 10.19 27.36 9.32
CA PRO A 249 11.45 28.11 9.37
C PRO A 249 12.40 27.62 10.46
N TRP A 250 11.88 27.25 11.64
CA TRP A 250 12.68 26.71 12.73
C TRP A 250 13.31 25.33 12.36
N ILE A 251 12.54 24.42 11.76
CA ILE A 251 13.04 23.13 11.28
C ILE A 251 14.12 23.34 10.21
N GLN A 252 13.88 24.22 9.25
CA GLN A 252 14.85 24.52 8.18
C GLN A 252 16.12 25.12 8.73
N ASP A 253 16.02 26.05 9.68
CA ASP A 253 17.21 26.69 10.30
C ASP A 253 18.03 25.67 11.12
N ARG A 254 17.39 24.93 12.00
CA ARG A 254 18.06 24.01 12.93
C ARG A 254 18.53 22.72 12.26
N VAL A 255 17.62 22.02 11.61
CA VAL A 255 17.93 20.73 10.96
C VAL A 255 18.58 20.94 9.62
N GLY A 256 17.98 21.82 8.78
CA GLY A 256 18.52 22.14 7.46
C GLY A 256 19.88 22.81 7.55
N GLY A 257 20.04 23.82 8.41
CA GLY A 257 21.32 24.48 8.65
C GLY A 257 22.41 23.51 9.10
N ALA A 258 22.12 22.60 10.01
CA ALA A 258 23.04 21.56 10.44
C ALA A 258 23.43 20.61 9.30
N MET A 259 22.46 20.17 8.47
CA MET A 259 22.71 19.29 7.33
C MET A 259 23.53 19.98 6.24
N VAL A 260 23.26 21.25 5.96
CA VAL A 260 24.06 22.08 5.04
C VAL A 260 25.49 22.25 5.56
N HIS A 261 25.65 22.54 6.87
CA HIS A 261 26.96 22.71 7.48
C HIS A 261 27.82 21.43 7.40
N VAL A 262 27.20 20.28 7.54
CA VAL A 262 27.86 18.96 7.39
C VAL A 262 28.08 18.61 5.91
N GLY A 263 27.42 19.31 4.98
CA GLY A 263 27.51 19.04 3.54
C GLY A 263 26.77 17.78 3.09
N VAL A 264 25.64 17.43 3.75
CA VAL A 264 24.85 16.26 3.38
C VAL A 264 24.15 16.50 2.04
N PRO A 265 24.38 15.66 1.00
CA PRO A 265 23.64 15.76 -0.25
C PRO A 265 22.14 15.51 -0.05
N GLY A 266 21.26 16.27 -0.71
CA GLY A 266 19.81 16.13 -0.57
C GLY A 266 19.30 14.71 -0.86
N LEU A 267 19.86 14.01 -1.85
CA LEU A 267 19.52 12.61 -2.13
C LEU A 267 19.83 11.69 -0.94
N VAL A 268 20.99 11.89 -0.30
CA VAL A 268 21.36 11.10 0.89
C VAL A 268 20.41 11.39 2.05
N PHE A 269 19.98 12.64 2.20
CA PHE A 269 18.97 13.02 3.18
C PHE A 269 17.65 12.31 2.93
N CYS A 270 17.19 12.24 1.68
CA CYS A 270 15.97 11.50 1.31
C CYS A 270 16.09 10.00 1.67
N TRP A 271 17.24 9.37 1.40
CA TRP A 271 17.48 7.98 1.75
C TRP A 271 17.51 7.76 3.27
N ILE A 272 18.14 8.66 4.02
CA ILE A 272 18.13 8.62 5.49
C ILE A 272 16.68 8.69 6.00
N ALA A 273 15.87 9.57 5.46
CA ALA A 273 14.46 9.67 5.84
C ALA A 273 13.68 8.38 5.55
N ILE A 274 13.88 7.76 4.38
CA ILE A 274 13.27 6.48 4.01
C ILE A 274 13.71 5.37 5.00
N VAL A 275 14.99 5.30 5.33
CA VAL A 275 15.52 4.32 6.31
C VAL A 275 14.90 4.53 7.69
N ILE A 276 14.85 5.77 8.17
CA ILE A 276 14.28 6.09 9.49
C ILE A 276 12.81 5.67 9.54
N VAL A 277 12.00 5.96 8.51
CA VAL A 277 10.60 5.52 8.47
C VAL A 277 10.49 4.01 8.45
N GLY A 278 11.27 3.32 7.62
CA GLY A 278 11.26 1.86 7.55
C GLY A 278 11.62 1.17 8.87
N VAL A 279 12.43 1.84 9.69
CA VAL A 279 12.74 1.37 11.07
C VAL A 279 11.60 1.73 12.02
N LEU A 280 11.18 3.00 12.05
CA LEU A 280 10.19 3.51 13.01
C LEU A 280 8.83 2.82 12.88
N THR A 281 8.41 2.48 11.66
CA THR A 281 7.10 1.83 11.41
C THR A 281 6.97 0.46 12.09
N ASN A 282 8.07 -0.16 12.49
CA ASN A 282 8.03 -1.41 13.26
C ASN A 282 7.69 -1.18 14.75
N PHE A 283 7.85 0.03 15.26
CA PHE A 283 7.65 0.37 16.68
C PHE A 283 6.48 1.30 16.93
N MET A 284 6.01 1.99 15.90
CA MET A 284 4.89 2.93 15.98
C MET A 284 3.98 2.80 14.77
N SER A 285 2.79 3.45 14.80
CA SER A 285 1.85 3.33 13.69
C SER A 285 2.44 3.84 12.37
N ASN A 286 2.11 3.17 11.27
CA ASN A 286 2.54 3.51 9.91
C ASN A 286 2.29 4.99 9.58
N THR A 287 1.09 5.46 9.89
CA THR A 287 0.67 6.85 9.60
C THR A 287 1.44 7.86 10.45
N ALA A 288 1.71 7.56 11.72
CA ALA A 288 2.48 8.44 12.58
C ALA A 288 3.93 8.55 12.12
N SER A 289 4.57 7.44 11.75
CA SER A 289 5.96 7.44 11.23
C SER A 289 6.07 8.21 9.92
N ALA A 290 5.11 8.02 8.99
CA ALA A 290 5.07 8.76 7.74
C ALA A 290 4.88 10.26 7.95
N SER A 291 3.97 10.66 8.83
CA SER A 291 3.68 12.08 9.12
C SER A 291 4.87 12.78 9.76
N LEU A 292 5.49 12.12 10.76
CA LEU A 292 6.66 12.66 11.45
C LEU A 292 7.79 12.98 10.48
N ILE A 293 8.09 12.06 9.57
CA ILE A 293 9.23 12.22 8.66
C ILE A 293 8.88 13.11 7.47
N ASN A 294 7.64 13.09 6.98
CA ASN A 294 7.23 14.05 5.93
C ASN A 294 7.29 15.50 6.38
N ALA A 295 7.25 15.78 7.69
CA ALA A 295 7.51 17.13 8.22
C ALA A 295 8.93 17.66 7.91
N PHE A 296 9.88 16.77 7.57
CA PHE A 296 11.24 17.14 7.19
C PHE A 296 11.46 17.27 5.67
N VAL A 297 10.45 17.04 4.85
CA VAL A 297 10.55 17.21 3.38
C VAL A 297 11.03 18.61 2.97
N PRO A 298 10.65 19.72 3.64
CA PRO A 298 11.20 21.04 3.36
C PRO A 298 12.72 21.15 3.53
N VAL A 299 13.33 20.33 4.37
CA VAL A 299 14.79 20.25 4.50
C VAL A 299 15.42 19.67 3.22
N ALA A 300 14.78 18.64 2.63
CA ALA A 300 15.22 18.09 1.35
C ALA A 300 15.16 19.15 0.23
N ALA A 301 14.11 19.97 0.20
CA ALA A 301 14.00 21.10 -0.73
C ALA A 301 15.11 22.12 -0.53
N LEU A 302 15.45 22.46 0.72
CA LEU A 302 16.53 23.39 1.07
C LEU A 302 17.91 22.87 0.63
N LEU A 303 18.18 21.57 0.83
CA LEU A 303 19.45 20.95 0.45
C LEU A 303 19.64 20.91 -1.07
N GLY A 304 18.56 20.79 -1.83
CA GLY A 304 18.60 20.63 -3.30
C GLY A 304 19.25 19.31 -3.75
N GLY A 305 19.37 19.14 -5.07
CA GLY A 305 19.95 17.92 -5.65
C GLY A 305 19.15 16.64 -5.39
N CYS A 306 17.87 16.78 -5.07
CA CYS A 306 16.91 15.69 -4.86
C CYS A 306 15.51 16.14 -5.26
N ASN A 307 14.56 15.20 -5.30
CA ASN A 307 13.15 15.49 -5.55
C ASN A 307 12.34 15.34 -4.26
N PRO A 308 11.89 16.46 -3.65
CA PRO A 308 11.10 16.40 -2.41
C PRO A 308 9.76 15.69 -2.57
N LEU A 309 9.11 15.77 -3.76
CA LEU A 309 7.87 15.07 -4.05
C LEU A 309 8.08 13.54 -4.08
N ALA A 310 9.20 13.11 -4.67
CA ALA A 310 9.59 11.69 -4.64
C ALA A 310 9.83 11.22 -3.20
N MET A 311 10.43 12.04 -2.34
CA MET A 311 10.59 11.75 -0.92
C MET A 311 9.25 11.56 -0.23
N CYS A 312 8.25 12.45 -0.43
CA CYS A 312 6.91 12.32 0.13
C CYS A 312 6.29 10.95 -0.19
N MET A 313 6.37 10.53 -1.44
CA MET A 313 5.77 9.28 -1.91
C MET A 313 6.53 8.05 -1.40
N CYS A 314 7.87 8.09 -1.38
CA CYS A 314 8.68 7.00 -0.86
C CYS A 314 8.50 6.80 0.65
N VAL A 315 8.38 7.88 1.42
CA VAL A 315 8.05 7.84 2.85
C VAL A 315 6.67 7.22 3.07
N ALA A 316 5.66 7.63 2.29
CA ALA A 316 4.31 7.08 2.34
C ALA A 316 4.24 5.59 1.91
N MET A 317 5.17 5.13 1.09
CA MET A 317 5.28 3.74 0.68
C MET A 317 5.95 2.88 1.77
N ILE A 318 7.14 3.28 2.22
CA ILE A 318 7.94 2.47 3.14
C ILE A 318 7.34 2.38 4.54
N CYS A 319 6.53 3.35 4.95
CA CYS A 319 5.88 3.31 6.26
C CYS A 319 4.96 2.10 6.47
N ASN A 320 4.58 1.40 5.40
CA ASN A 320 3.78 0.19 5.49
C ASN A 320 4.63 -1.09 5.70
N SER A 321 5.96 -0.98 5.76
CA SER A 321 6.88 -2.12 5.90
C SER A 321 7.18 -2.49 7.38
N GLY A 322 6.18 -2.35 8.25
CA GLY A 322 6.24 -2.81 9.63
C GLY A 322 6.01 -4.32 9.73
N PHE A 323 7.06 -5.13 9.58
CA PHE A 323 6.99 -6.58 9.43
C PHE A 323 7.41 -7.37 10.68
N MET A 324 8.00 -6.70 11.69
CA MET A 324 8.69 -7.37 12.78
C MET A 324 7.77 -7.67 13.96
N LEU A 325 6.97 -6.70 14.38
CA LEU A 325 6.24 -6.76 15.65
C LEU A 325 4.72 -6.79 15.45
N PRO A 326 3.99 -7.50 16.32
CA PRO A 326 2.51 -7.52 16.27
C PRO A 326 1.88 -6.15 16.50
N SER A 327 2.60 -5.22 17.15
CA SER A 327 2.17 -3.84 17.39
C SER A 327 2.33 -2.91 16.21
N ALA A 328 3.08 -3.30 15.17
CA ALA A 328 3.38 -2.46 14.02
C ALA A 328 2.11 -2.10 13.22
N ASN A 329 1.26 -3.08 12.97
CA ASN A 329 0.00 -2.88 12.26
C ASN A 329 -1.00 -4.02 12.55
N PRO A 330 -2.31 -3.86 12.22
CA PRO A 330 -3.33 -4.85 12.53
C PRO A 330 -3.11 -6.22 11.87
N VAL A 331 -2.52 -6.26 10.67
CA VAL A 331 -2.26 -7.51 9.96
C VAL A 331 -1.17 -8.31 10.63
N MET A 332 -0.08 -7.65 11.07
CA MET A 332 0.96 -8.31 11.84
C MET A 332 0.44 -8.76 13.22
N GLY A 333 -0.42 -7.96 13.86
CA GLY A 333 -1.12 -8.38 15.08
C GLY A 333 -1.93 -9.65 14.86
N TYR A 334 -2.67 -9.74 13.77
CA TYR A 334 -3.43 -10.94 13.41
C TYR A 334 -2.51 -12.11 13.07
N CYS A 335 -1.51 -11.90 12.22
CA CYS A 335 -0.54 -12.94 11.85
C CYS A 335 0.14 -13.56 13.08
N CYS A 336 0.65 -12.72 13.98
CA CYS A 336 1.32 -13.18 15.21
C CYS A 336 0.35 -13.82 16.24
N SER A 337 -0.97 -13.65 16.10
CA SER A 337 -1.96 -14.33 16.95
C SER A 337 -2.28 -15.77 16.51
N LEU A 338 -1.83 -16.15 15.31
CA LEU A 338 -2.07 -17.49 14.79
C LEU A 338 -1.24 -18.54 15.57
N PRO A 339 -1.81 -19.70 15.91
CA PRO A 339 -1.14 -20.70 16.78
C PRO A 339 0.20 -21.21 16.25
N LYS A 340 0.39 -21.17 14.92
CA LYS A 340 1.60 -21.66 14.24
C LYS A 340 2.64 -20.60 13.96
N VAL A 341 2.42 -19.35 14.38
CA VAL A 341 3.33 -18.23 14.12
C VAL A 341 4.04 -17.81 15.39
N ARG A 342 5.35 -17.92 15.37
CA ARG A 342 6.21 -17.47 16.48
C ARG A 342 6.65 -16.03 16.24
N VAL A 343 6.48 -15.16 17.23
CA VAL A 343 6.91 -13.75 17.14
C VAL A 343 8.40 -13.64 16.80
N ASN A 344 9.24 -14.52 17.33
CA ASN A 344 10.66 -14.56 17.02
C ASN A 344 10.94 -14.85 15.54
N TYR A 345 10.10 -15.62 14.87
CA TYR A 345 10.19 -15.86 13.44
C TYR A 345 9.88 -14.57 12.66
N CYS A 346 8.80 -13.88 13.03
CA CYS A 346 8.44 -12.59 12.43
C CYS A 346 9.57 -11.57 12.61
N ILE A 347 10.18 -11.48 13.81
CA ILE A 347 11.30 -10.56 14.06
C ILE A 347 12.50 -10.93 13.16
N LYS A 348 12.91 -12.20 13.16
CA LYS A 348 14.11 -12.66 12.44
C LYS A 348 14.02 -12.37 10.95
N TYR A 349 12.96 -12.81 10.31
CA TYR A 349 12.79 -12.66 8.86
C TYR A 349 12.16 -11.32 8.49
N GLY A 350 11.32 -10.75 9.33
CA GLY A 350 10.76 -9.41 9.13
C GLY A 350 11.81 -8.30 9.10
N ILE A 351 12.91 -8.43 9.87
CA ILE A 351 14.06 -7.51 9.75
C ILE A 351 14.64 -7.57 8.33
N ILE A 352 14.85 -8.77 7.81
CA ILE A 352 15.43 -8.98 6.49
C ILE A 352 14.50 -8.41 5.42
N ALA A 353 13.21 -8.76 5.47
CA ALA A 353 12.19 -8.22 4.56
C ALA A 353 12.14 -6.68 4.60
N SER A 354 12.18 -6.08 5.81
CA SER A 354 12.19 -4.61 5.97
C SER A 354 13.42 -3.98 5.33
N ILE A 355 14.61 -4.55 5.55
CA ILE A 355 15.87 -4.05 4.94
C ILE A 355 15.80 -4.15 3.41
N LEU A 356 15.34 -5.28 2.88
CA LEU A 356 15.21 -5.48 1.43
C LEU A 356 14.22 -4.50 0.83
N CYS A 357 13.08 -4.22 1.50
CA CYS A 357 12.11 -3.23 1.06
C CYS A 357 12.68 -1.79 1.13
N ILE A 358 13.43 -1.43 2.17
CA ILE A 358 14.12 -0.14 2.26
C ILE A 358 15.07 0.04 1.07
N ILE A 359 15.89 -0.96 0.76
CA ILE A 359 16.80 -0.95 -0.39
C ILE A 359 16.00 -0.81 -1.69
N ALA A 360 14.90 -1.55 -1.86
CA ALA A 360 14.06 -1.45 -3.04
C ALA A 360 13.45 -0.04 -3.19
N VAL A 361 13.01 0.59 -2.09
CA VAL A 361 12.46 1.95 -2.15
C VAL A 361 13.53 2.97 -2.45
N CYS A 362 14.72 2.91 -1.84
CA CYS A 362 15.81 3.85 -2.11
C CYS A 362 16.33 3.77 -3.54
N PHE A 363 16.51 2.55 -4.07
CA PHE A 363 17.20 2.33 -5.34
C PHE A 363 16.27 2.09 -6.54
N VAL A 364 14.99 1.81 -6.32
CA VAL A 364 14.01 1.57 -7.39
C VAL A 364 12.86 2.56 -7.31
N ALA A 365 12.14 2.63 -6.18
CA ALA A 365 10.97 3.49 -6.07
C ALA A 365 11.34 4.98 -6.19
N TYR A 366 12.37 5.44 -5.46
CA TYR A 366 12.78 6.83 -5.48
C TYR A 366 13.20 7.29 -6.89
N PRO A 367 14.09 6.62 -7.62
CA PRO A 367 14.45 7.02 -8.98
C PRO A 367 13.28 7.04 -9.96
N ILE A 368 12.32 6.11 -9.81
CA ILE A 368 11.14 6.08 -10.68
C ILE A 368 10.21 7.27 -10.36
N TYR A 369 9.99 7.58 -9.07
CA TYR A 369 9.24 8.78 -8.68
C TYR A 369 9.96 10.07 -9.06
N ASP A 370 11.28 10.13 -8.91
CA ASP A 370 12.09 11.27 -9.32
C ASP A 370 11.96 11.55 -10.83
N ALA A 371 11.97 10.50 -11.64
CA ALA A 371 11.78 10.63 -13.10
C ALA A 371 10.32 10.95 -13.49
N ALA A 372 9.34 10.55 -12.68
CA ALA A 372 7.91 10.73 -12.98
C ALA A 372 7.32 12.04 -12.46
N LEU A 373 7.96 12.68 -11.47
CA LEU A 373 7.45 13.89 -10.81
C LEU A 373 8.37 15.09 -11.08
N PRO A 374 7.82 16.31 -11.22
CA PRO A 374 8.64 17.51 -11.36
C PRO A 374 9.45 17.77 -10.08
N VAL A 375 10.65 18.34 -10.24
CA VAL A 375 11.44 18.78 -9.08
C VAL A 375 10.98 20.19 -8.69
N ILE A 376 10.33 20.30 -7.53
CA ILE A 376 9.84 21.56 -6.98
C ILE A 376 10.57 21.79 -5.64
N LEU A 377 11.36 22.86 -5.57
CA LEU A 377 12.15 23.21 -4.38
C LEU A 377 11.53 24.37 -3.61
N GLU A 378 10.65 25.14 -4.25
CA GLU A 378 9.96 26.26 -3.62
C GLU A 378 8.75 25.79 -2.82
N LEU A 379 8.67 26.21 -1.58
CA LEU A 379 7.51 25.98 -0.72
C LEU A 379 6.42 27.02 -1.01
N VAL A 380 5.18 26.59 -0.92
CA VAL A 380 4.04 27.51 -1.02
C VAL A 380 4.03 28.40 0.23
N THR A 381 4.25 29.68 0.03
CA THR A 381 4.10 30.71 1.07
C THR A 381 2.65 31.21 1.02
N ASN A 382 1.74 30.59 1.79
CA ASN A 382 0.38 31.08 1.98
C ASN A 382 0.22 31.71 3.36
#